data_b6b505c323b814f347bb5d622c3defb9
#
_entry.id   b6b505c323b814f347bb5d622c3defb9
#
_cell.length_a   1.000
_cell.length_b   1.000
_cell.length_c   1.000
_cell.angle_alpha   90.00
_cell.angle_beta   90.00
_cell.angle_gamma   90.00
#
_symmetry.space_group_name_H-M   'P 1'
#
loop_
_entity.id
_entity.type
_entity.pdbx_description
1 polymer ?
#
loop_
_entity_poly.entity_id
_entity_poly.type
_entity_poly.pdbx_seq_one_letter_code
_entity_poly.pdbx_strand_id
1 'polypeptide(L)'
;DVEITGGTITATGVYGAGIGGGQSADGNVIISGGTIKKAESLSPTNPGGAGIGGGYYGDGHVIITGDAVIEEAQGGVQSAGIGGGQGANGDVEISGNARIDKVTGGDYGAGIGSGLGESGAPCNGKVIIKDNAKIGLAQGGFGAAGIGGGYYYSNIYDDDDSTSGVGDVTIEGNTTVNAVGGLGAAGIGNGVNAIDFGGAAANQITIRSSAAGSPTVNATGGVSGFDEDLQKNLTGGAGIGSGAGDAKANITLEGKVTI
;
A
#
# COMPACT_ATOMS: atom_id res chain seq x y z
N ASP A 1 5.76 15.13 -12.36
CA ASP A 1 6.45 13.92 -12.83
C ASP A 1 7.88 13.90 -12.30
N VAL A 2 8.32 12.76 -11.78
CA VAL A 2 9.68 12.53 -11.28
C VAL A 2 10.25 11.30 -11.98
N GLU A 3 11.44 11.41 -12.57
CA GLU A 3 12.15 10.29 -13.16
C GLU A 3 13.54 10.16 -12.51
N ILE A 4 13.87 8.96 -12.00
CA ILE A 4 15.15 8.64 -11.37
C ILE A 4 15.76 7.44 -12.06
N THR A 5 16.90 7.65 -12.73
CA THR A 5 17.61 6.60 -13.48
C THR A 5 18.92 6.18 -12.80
N GLY A 6 19.32 6.85 -11.72
CA GLY A 6 20.57 6.55 -11.01
C GLY A 6 20.84 7.51 -9.86
N GLY A 7 22.01 7.37 -9.27
CA GLY A 7 22.45 8.20 -8.14
C GLY A 7 22.04 7.65 -6.78
N THR A 8 22.32 8.44 -5.74
CA THR A 8 21.93 8.12 -4.34
C THR A 8 21.16 9.29 -3.80
N ILE A 9 19.94 9.04 -3.32
CA ILE A 9 18.97 10.06 -2.98
C ILE A 9 18.47 9.87 -1.54
N THR A 10 18.36 10.98 -0.81
CA THR A 10 17.57 11.10 0.42
C THR A 10 16.63 12.27 0.22
N ALA A 11 15.35 12.05 0.42
CA ALA A 11 14.33 13.07 0.17
C ALA A 11 13.29 13.10 1.30
N THR A 12 12.91 14.31 1.70
CA THR A 12 11.94 14.55 2.76
C THR A 12 10.92 15.57 2.28
N GLY A 13 9.65 15.21 2.36
CA GLY A 13 8.51 16.10 2.13
C GLY A 13 7.89 16.57 3.45
N VAL A 14 7.19 17.70 3.42
CA VAL A 14 6.31 18.15 4.53
C VAL A 14 4.95 18.42 3.91
N TYR A 15 3.92 17.70 4.32
CA TYR A 15 2.59 17.59 3.68
C TYR A 15 2.59 17.04 2.24
N GLY A 16 3.69 17.09 1.52
CA GLY A 16 3.91 16.44 0.24
C GLY A 16 4.60 15.09 0.43
N ALA A 17 4.71 14.32 -0.64
CA ALA A 17 5.51 13.12 -0.67
C ALA A 17 7.01 13.44 -0.46
N GLY A 18 7.76 12.47 0.08
CA GLY A 18 9.22 12.55 0.07
C GLY A 18 9.76 12.62 -1.35
N ILE A 19 9.25 11.78 -2.24
CA ILE A 19 9.51 11.81 -3.68
C ILE A 19 8.15 11.75 -4.39
N GLY A 20 7.78 12.79 -5.15
CA GLY A 20 6.54 12.81 -5.92
C GLY A 20 5.73 14.09 -5.79
N GLY A 21 4.43 13.96 -5.46
CA GLY A 21 3.49 15.07 -5.40
C GLY A 21 3.68 15.99 -4.20
N GLY A 22 3.51 17.29 -4.40
CA GLY A 22 3.33 18.25 -3.31
C GLY A 22 1.94 18.11 -2.68
N GLN A 23 1.60 18.96 -1.71
CA GLN A 23 0.26 18.99 -1.12
C GLN A 23 -0.81 19.15 -2.21
N SER A 24 -1.83 18.29 -2.19
CA SER A 24 -2.94 18.22 -3.15
C SER A 24 -2.50 17.98 -4.61
N ALA A 25 -1.37 17.30 -4.78
CA ALA A 25 -0.86 16.96 -6.10
C ALA A 25 -0.53 15.46 -6.22
N ASP A 26 -0.85 14.91 -7.38
CA ASP A 26 -0.50 13.54 -7.71
C ASP A 26 1.01 13.36 -7.82
N GLY A 27 1.48 12.17 -7.52
CA GLY A 27 2.86 11.77 -7.69
C GLY A 27 3.02 10.78 -8.84
N ASN A 28 3.42 11.26 -10.02
CA ASN A 28 3.83 10.40 -11.12
C ASN A 28 5.35 10.17 -11.00
N VAL A 29 5.74 8.99 -10.51
CA VAL A 29 7.13 8.69 -10.17
C VAL A 29 7.61 7.44 -10.91
N ILE A 30 8.74 7.56 -11.61
CA ILE A 30 9.43 6.44 -12.26
C ILE A 30 10.84 6.33 -11.70
N ILE A 31 11.17 5.18 -11.10
CA ILE A 31 12.51 4.88 -10.60
C ILE A 31 13.02 3.63 -11.31
N SER A 32 13.97 3.79 -12.24
CA SER A 32 14.52 2.67 -13.02
C SER A 32 15.93 2.28 -12.62
N GLY A 33 16.57 3.03 -11.71
CA GLY A 33 17.90 2.74 -11.21
C GLY A 33 18.29 3.68 -10.07
N GLY A 34 19.47 3.46 -9.52
CA GLY A 34 19.98 4.21 -8.37
C GLY A 34 19.52 3.66 -7.03
N THR A 35 19.85 4.39 -5.97
CA THR A 35 19.53 4.02 -4.58
C THR A 35 18.81 5.16 -3.88
N ILE A 36 17.60 4.91 -3.47
CA ILE A 36 16.87 5.78 -2.55
C ILE A 36 17.21 5.32 -1.12
N LYS A 37 18.08 6.06 -0.45
CA LYS A 37 18.47 5.79 0.93
C LYS A 37 17.29 5.97 1.88
N LYS A 38 16.55 7.05 1.67
CA LYS A 38 15.34 7.34 2.41
C LYS A 38 14.44 8.28 1.62
N ALA A 39 13.17 7.93 1.55
CA ALA A 39 12.11 8.83 1.08
C ALA A 39 11.03 8.88 2.16
N GLU A 40 10.80 10.06 2.75
CA GLU A 40 9.84 10.19 3.85
C GLU A 40 8.98 11.44 3.72
N SER A 41 7.75 11.35 4.20
CA SER A 41 6.90 12.50 4.45
C SER A 41 6.86 12.78 5.95
N LEU A 42 7.34 13.95 6.36
CA LEU A 42 7.32 14.39 7.75
C LEU A 42 6.04 15.18 8.02
N SER A 43 5.05 14.52 8.54
CA SER A 43 3.84 15.18 9.04
C SER A 43 3.42 14.52 10.37
N PRO A 44 4.00 14.97 11.50
CA PRO A 44 3.84 14.25 12.77
C PRO A 44 2.46 14.44 13.42
N THR A 45 1.69 15.43 13.01
CA THR A 45 0.40 15.79 13.65
C THR A 45 -0.73 16.05 12.67
N ASN A 46 -0.43 16.09 11.39
CA ASN A 46 -1.41 16.32 10.32
C ASN A 46 -1.24 15.26 9.24
N PRO A 47 -2.28 15.04 8.44
CA PRO A 47 -2.17 14.19 7.27
C PRO A 47 -0.98 14.57 6.39
N GLY A 48 -0.27 13.58 5.88
CA GLY A 48 0.92 13.78 5.05
C GLY A 48 0.75 13.23 3.64
N GLY A 49 1.84 13.26 2.88
CA GLY A 49 1.96 12.55 1.61
C GLY A 49 2.58 11.18 1.79
N ALA A 50 2.65 10.42 0.71
CA ALA A 50 3.38 9.17 0.66
C ALA A 50 4.90 9.39 0.89
N GLY A 51 5.61 8.32 1.27
CA GLY A 51 7.08 8.35 1.18
C GLY A 51 7.53 8.54 -0.27
N ILE A 52 6.95 7.74 -1.18
CA ILE A 52 7.11 7.87 -2.64
C ILE A 52 5.72 7.82 -3.28
N GLY A 53 5.33 8.85 -4.02
CA GLY A 53 4.03 8.90 -4.70
C GLY A 53 3.26 10.18 -4.51
N GLY A 54 1.98 10.09 -4.15
CA GLY A 54 1.08 11.23 -3.98
C GLY A 54 1.35 12.08 -2.75
N GLY A 55 1.09 13.38 -2.83
CA GLY A 55 1.01 14.26 -1.67
C GLY A 55 -0.29 14.06 -0.91
N TYR A 56 -0.53 14.85 0.12
CA TYR A 56 -1.81 14.92 0.82
C TYR A 56 -2.94 15.16 -0.18
N TYR A 57 -3.96 14.29 -0.23
CA TYR A 57 -5.01 14.22 -1.25
C TYR A 57 -4.52 14.01 -2.71
N GLY A 58 -3.31 13.54 -2.92
CA GLY A 58 -2.79 13.23 -4.25
C GLY A 58 -2.65 11.73 -4.50
N ASP A 59 -3.07 11.28 -5.68
CA ASP A 59 -2.87 9.90 -6.11
C ASP A 59 -1.39 9.60 -6.34
N GLY A 60 -0.99 8.36 -6.06
CA GLY A 60 0.36 7.88 -6.34
C GLY A 60 0.38 6.95 -7.54
N HIS A 61 0.99 7.38 -8.64
CA HIS A 61 1.30 6.54 -9.79
C HIS A 61 2.79 6.26 -9.80
N VAL A 62 3.19 5.11 -9.25
CA VAL A 62 4.59 4.80 -8.99
C VAL A 62 5.04 3.57 -9.76
N ILE A 63 6.12 3.70 -10.54
CA ILE A 63 6.78 2.61 -11.23
C ILE A 63 8.21 2.48 -10.72
N ILE A 64 8.55 1.35 -10.12
CA ILE A 64 9.90 1.02 -9.66
C ILE A 64 10.37 -0.20 -10.44
N THR A 65 11.43 -0.05 -11.22
CA THR A 65 11.86 -1.10 -12.15
C THR A 65 13.39 -1.15 -12.32
N GLY A 66 13.87 -1.97 -13.25
CA GLY A 66 15.30 -2.11 -13.51
C GLY A 66 16.04 -2.66 -12.29
N ASP A 67 17.16 -2.02 -11.95
CA ASP A 67 17.99 -2.35 -10.78
C ASP A 67 17.82 -1.32 -9.64
N ALA A 68 16.68 -0.65 -9.57
CA ALA A 68 16.38 0.34 -8.55
C ALA A 68 16.42 -0.26 -7.14
N VAL A 69 17.00 0.46 -6.19
CA VAL A 69 17.05 0.07 -4.77
C VAL A 69 16.37 1.13 -3.91
N ILE A 70 15.37 0.73 -3.15
CA ILE A 70 14.75 1.57 -2.12
C ILE A 70 15.14 0.98 -0.77
N GLU A 71 16.03 1.64 -0.02
CA GLU A 71 16.41 1.17 1.30
C GLU A 71 15.29 1.44 2.32
N GLU A 72 14.73 2.66 2.31
CA GLU A 72 13.60 3.01 3.17
C GLU A 72 12.63 3.97 2.47
N ALA A 73 11.34 3.66 2.56
CA ALA A 73 10.25 4.58 2.22
C ALA A 73 9.26 4.64 3.37
N GLN A 74 8.88 5.85 3.81
CA GLN A 74 7.96 6.05 4.93
C GLN A 74 6.90 7.09 4.61
N GLY A 75 5.64 6.69 4.69
CA GLY A 75 4.50 7.59 4.58
C GLY A 75 4.36 8.51 5.80
N GLY A 76 3.86 9.70 5.57
CA GLY A 76 3.34 10.56 6.62
C GLY A 76 2.04 10.00 7.19
N VAL A 77 1.53 10.61 8.26
CA VAL A 77 0.26 10.20 8.89
C VAL A 77 -0.82 10.06 7.82
N GLN A 78 -1.56 8.97 7.85
CA GLN A 78 -2.68 8.61 6.96
C GLN A 78 -2.30 8.33 5.50
N SER A 79 -1.01 8.15 5.20
CA SER A 79 -0.54 7.98 3.82
C SER A 79 0.27 6.72 3.64
N ALA A 80 0.30 6.20 2.41
CA ALA A 80 1.08 5.02 2.08
C ALA A 80 2.59 5.28 2.20
N GLY A 81 3.36 4.22 2.45
CA GLY A 81 4.82 4.28 2.30
C GLY A 81 5.23 4.50 0.84
N ILE A 82 4.64 3.72 -0.07
CA ILE A 82 4.73 3.89 -1.52
C ILE A 82 3.31 3.84 -2.09
N GLY A 83 2.87 4.91 -2.77
CA GLY A 83 1.55 4.98 -3.38
C GLY A 83 0.80 6.28 -3.07
N GLY A 84 -0.43 6.18 -2.58
CA GLY A 84 -1.31 7.34 -2.36
C GLY A 84 -1.05 8.09 -1.06
N GLY A 85 -1.34 9.39 -1.07
CA GLY A 85 -1.50 10.20 0.14
C GLY A 85 -2.80 9.87 0.86
N GLN A 86 -3.14 10.62 1.93
CA GLN A 86 -4.47 10.52 2.55
C GLN A 86 -5.55 10.87 1.53
N GLY A 87 -6.67 10.17 1.58
CA GLY A 87 -7.80 10.38 0.68
C GLY A 87 -7.49 10.04 -0.78
N ALA A 88 -6.46 9.20 -1.06
CA ALA A 88 -5.96 9.02 -2.41
C ALA A 88 -5.54 7.58 -2.74
N ASN A 89 -5.64 7.23 -4.02
CA ASN A 89 -5.29 5.92 -4.54
C ASN A 89 -3.78 5.73 -4.65
N GLY A 90 -3.34 4.47 -4.61
CA GLY A 90 -1.95 4.12 -4.86
C GLY A 90 -1.84 3.06 -5.96
N ASP A 91 -1.58 3.49 -7.19
CA ASP A 91 -1.27 2.59 -8.29
C ASP A 91 0.24 2.39 -8.37
N VAL A 92 0.69 1.18 -8.02
CA VAL A 92 2.12 0.88 -7.87
C VAL A 92 2.50 -0.34 -8.72
N GLU A 93 3.52 -0.19 -9.55
CA GLU A 93 4.16 -1.30 -10.24
C GLU A 93 5.61 -1.44 -9.80
N ILE A 94 6.02 -2.65 -9.37
CA ILE A 94 7.38 -2.99 -8.99
C ILE A 94 7.82 -4.18 -9.83
N SER A 95 8.85 -3.99 -10.65
CA SER A 95 9.26 -4.96 -11.68
C SER A 95 10.77 -5.03 -11.90
N GLY A 96 11.20 -5.86 -12.84
CA GLY A 96 12.63 -6.06 -13.12
C GLY A 96 13.36 -6.73 -11.96
N ASN A 97 14.51 -6.20 -11.59
CA ASN A 97 15.30 -6.62 -10.42
C ASN A 97 15.18 -5.64 -9.26
N ALA A 98 14.14 -4.80 -9.25
CA ALA A 98 13.94 -3.78 -8.23
C ALA A 98 13.92 -4.39 -6.81
N ARG A 99 14.55 -3.70 -5.88
CA ARG A 99 14.64 -4.13 -4.49
C ARG A 99 14.14 -3.04 -3.55
N ILE A 100 13.21 -3.39 -2.70
CA ILE A 100 12.74 -2.54 -1.60
C ILE A 100 13.10 -3.24 -0.30
N ASP A 101 13.95 -2.62 0.53
CA ASP A 101 14.36 -3.24 1.79
C ASP A 101 13.28 -3.06 2.85
N LYS A 102 12.79 -1.84 3.01
CA LYS A 102 11.74 -1.51 3.97
C LYS A 102 10.82 -0.42 3.44
N VAL A 103 9.54 -0.67 3.54
CA VAL A 103 8.51 0.34 3.32
C VAL A 103 7.48 0.29 4.44
N THR A 104 7.12 1.46 4.97
CA THR A 104 6.17 1.58 6.09
C THR A 104 5.13 2.64 5.74
N GLY A 105 3.86 2.28 5.86
CA GLY A 105 2.78 3.26 5.85
C GLY A 105 2.80 4.13 7.10
N GLY A 106 2.31 5.35 7.02
CA GLY A 106 1.93 6.11 8.20
C GLY A 106 0.73 5.47 8.88
N ASP A 107 0.32 5.97 10.05
CA ASP A 107 -0.90 5.49 10.69
C ASP A 107 -2.06 5.53 9.68
N TYR A 108 -2.81 4.45 9.56
CA TYR A 108 -3.92 4.26 8.62
C TYR A 108 -3.55 4.12 7.13
N GLY A 109 -2.30 4.29 6.73
CA GLY A 109 -1.82 4.11 5.36
C GLY A 109 -1.22 2.73 5.10
N ALA A 110 -1.40 2.17 3.90
CA ALA A 110 -0.76 0.93 3.50
C ALA A 110 0.77 1.06 3.43
N GLY A 111 1.50 -0.04 3.60
CA GLY A 111 2.92 -0.05 3.28
C GLY A 111 3.12 0.28 1.80
N ILE A 112 2.51 -0.50 0.91
CA ILE A 112 2.46 -0.26 -0.54
C ILE A 112 0.99 -0.26 -0.96
N GLY A 113 0.51 0.84 -1.54
CA GLY A 113 -0.87 0.96 -2.01
C GLY A 113 -1.53 2.27 -1.64
N SER A 114 -2.74 2.25 -1.07
CA SER A 114 -3.51 3.47 -0.80
C SER A 114 -3.26 4.05 0.60
N GLY A 115 -3.55 5.34 0.74
CA GLY A 115 -3.65 6.00 2.05
C GLY A 115 -4.96 5.70 2.78
N LEU A 116 -5.25 6.45 3.85
CA LEU A 116 -6.54 6.43 4.55
C LEU A 116 -7.66 6.82 3.60
N GLY A 117 -8.69 6.00 3.53
CA GLY A 117 -9.94 6.35 2.85
C GLY A 117 -10.93 7.02 3.78
N GLU A 118 -11.65 8.01 3.28
CA GLU A 118 -12.71 8.74 4.00
C GLU A 118 -14.00 8.76 3.18
N SER A 119 -15.12 9.04 3.82
CA SER A 119 -16.39 9.25 3.14
C SER A 119 -16.27 10.36 2.08
N GLY A 120 -16.66 10.07 0.85
CA GLY A 120 -16.52 10.98 -0.29
C GLY A 120 -15.11 11.03 -0.92
N ALA A 121 -14.12 10.36 -0.35
CA ALA A 121 -12.78 10.18 -0.91
C ALA A 121 -12.36 8.71 -0.79
N PRO A 122 -12.96 7.81 -1.58
CA PRO A 122 -12.62 6.38 -1.54
C PRO A 122 -11.19 6.18 -2.00
N CYS A 123 -10.43 5.41 -1.24
CA CYS A 123 -9.05 5.07 -1.56
C CYS A 123 -8.95 3.62 -1.96
N ASN A 124 -8.80 3.42 -3.23
CA ASN A 124 -8.51 2.11 -3.81
C ASN A 124 -7.17 2.24 -4.56
N GLY A 125 -6.49 1.15 -4.72
CA GLY A 125 -5.23 1.15 -5.45
C GLY A 125 -4.99 -0.18 -6.13
N LYS A 126 -4.06 -0.18 -7.05
CA LYS A 126 -3.63 -1.39 -7.72
C LYS A 126 -2.13 -1.58 -7.53
N VAL A 127 -1.75 -2.71 -6.95
CA VAL A 127 -0.34 -3.06 -6.76
C VAL A 127 0.03 -4.26 -7.64
N ILE A 128 1.05 -4.08 -8.47
CA ILE A 128 1.62 -5.16 -9.30
C ILE A 128 3.08 -5.36 -8.92
N ILE A 129 3.44 -6.57 -8.52
CA ILE A 129 4.81 -6.97 -8.21
C ILE A 129 5.17 -8.14 -9.11
N LYS A 130 6.19 -7.98 -9.96
CA LYS A 130 6.49 -8.99 -10.99
C LYS A 130 7.99 -9.15 -11.28
N ASP A 131 8.30 -10.07 -12.19
CA ASP A 131 9.64 -10.42 -12.65
C ASP A 131 10.54 -11.00 -11.54
N ASN A 132 11.59 -10.30 -11.14
CA ASN A 132 12.52 -10.68 -10.06
C ASN A 132 12.48 -9.69 -8.88
N ALA A 133 11.43 -8.90 -8.77
CA ALA A 133 11.32 -7.88 -7.73
C ALA A 133 11.35 -8.48 -6.32
N LYS A 134 11.96 -7.75 -5.37
CA LYS A 134 12.11 -8.19 -3.98
C LYS A 134 11.62 -7.13 -3.01
N ILE A 135 10.70 -7.52 -2.15
CA ILE A 135 10.20 -6.70 -1.05
C ILE A 135 10.66 -7.31 0.26
N GLY A 136 11.64 -6.70 0.92
CA GLY A 136 12.19 -7.13 2.20
C GLY A 136 11.19 -7.01 3.33
N LEU A 137 10.47 -5.88 3.42
CA LEU A 137 9.36 -5.66 4.35
C LEU A 137 8.44 -4.57 3.81
N ALA A 138 7.17 -4.89 3.64
CA ALA A 138 6.09 -3.93 3.47
C ALA A 138 5.19 -3.98 4.70
N GLN A 139 5.15 -2.90 5.48
CA GLN A 139 4.39 -2.81 6.72
C GLN A 139 3.31 -1.74 6.64
N GLY A 140 2.07 -2.14 6.86
CA GLY A 140 0.96 -1.20 7.03
C GLY A 140 1.05 -0.45 8.35
N GLY A 141 0.54 0.77 8.37
CA GLY A 141 0.26 1.50 9.59
C GLY A 141 -0.93 0.92 10.34
N PHE A 142 -1.39 1.60 11.38
CA PHE A 142 -2.55 1.17 12.17
C PHE A 142 -3.76 0.90 11.25
N GLY A 143 -4.33 -0.28 11.33
CA GLY A 143 -5.52 -0.65 10.56
C GLY A 143 -5.33 -0.77 9.04
N ALA A 144 -4.12 -0.65 8.51
CA ALA A 144 -3.85 -0.68 7.09
C ALA A 144 -3.06 -1.93 6.65
N ALA A 145 -3.26 -2.37 5.42
CA ALA A 145 -2.58 -3.53 4.87
C ALA A 145 -1.07 -3.28 4.69
N GLY A 146 -0.27 -4.35 4.76
CA GLY A 146 1.13 -4.29 4.35
C GLY A 146 1.23 -3.94 2.86
N ILE A 147 0.45 -4.63 2.02
CA ILE A 147 0.32 -4.35 0.58
C ILE A 147 -1.17 -4.36 0.23
N GLY A 148 -1.68 -3.26 -0.32
CA GLY A 148 -3.07 -3.13 -0.76
C GLY A 148 -3.78 -1.91 -0.19
N GLY A 149 -4.87 -2.10 0.55
CA GLY A 149 -5.73 -1.03 1.05
C GLY A 149 -5.26 -0.38 2.35
N GLY A 150 -5.49 0.91 2.47
CA GLY A 150 -5.42 1.63 3.75
C GLY A 150 -6.63 1.34 4.63
N TYR A 151 -6.67 1.97 5.81
CA TYR A 151 -7.84 2.00 6.67
C TYR A 151 -8.97 2.81 6.03
N TYR A 152 -10.20 2.44 6.25
CA TYR A 152 -11.35 3.24 5.84
C TYR A 152 -12.09 3.82 7.05
N TYR A 153 -12.19 5.13 7.09
CA TYR A 153 -12.97 5.83 8.11
C TYR A 153 -14.34 6.25 7.55
N SER A 154 -15.39 5.55 7.95
CA SER A 154 -16.77 5.87 7.59
C SER A 154 -17.44 6.59 8.74
N ASN A 155 -18.01 7.77 8.49
CA ASN A 155 -19.02 8.32 9.37
C ASN A 155 -20.30 7.50 9.21
N ILE A 156 -20.88 7.05 10.32
CA ILE A 156 -22.10 6.23 10.37
C ILE A 156 -23.35 6.90 9.73
N TYR A 157 -23.21 8.11 9.20
CA TYR A 157 -24.29 8.90 8.60
C TYR A 157 -24.16 9.06 7.07
N ASP A 158 -23.13 8.50 6.45
CA ASP A 158 -22.93 8.66 5.01
C ASP A 158 -23.43 7.40 4.27
N ASP A 159 -24.53 7.59 3.52
CA ASP A 159 -25.06 6.63 2.54
C ASP A 159 -24.20 6.61 1.25
N ASP A 160 -22.88 6.81 1.36
CA ASP A 160 -22.01 6.82 0.20
C ASP A 160 -21.71 5.38 -0.27
N ASP A 161 -22.21 5.06 -1.45
CA ASP A 161 -22.07 3.75 -2.12
C ASP A 161 -20.61 3.49 -2.63
N SER A 162 -19.60 4.17 -2.13
CA SER A 162 -18.23 4.01 -2.62
C SER A 162 -17.48 2.88 -1.91
N THR A 163 -16.77 2.06 -2.67
CA THR A 163 -15.81 1.07 -2.15
C THR A 163 -14.54 1.77 -1.70
N SER A 164 -14.03 1.46 -0.52
CA SER A 164 -12.79 2.08 -0.01
C SER A 164 -11.99 1.14 0.89
N GLY A 165 -10.70 1.41 1.02
CA GLY A 165 -9.78 0.56 1.76
C GLY A 165 -9.48 -0.77 1.06
N VAL A 166 -9.90 -0.89 -0.20
CA VAL A 166 -9.74 -2.08 -1.05
C VAL A 166 -8.55 -1.85 -1.98
N GLY A 167 -7.71 -2.84 -2.16
CA GLY A 167 -6.58 -2.76 -3.08
C GLY A 167 -6.42 -4.05 -3.88
N ASP A 168 -6.47 -3.96 -5.20
CA ASP A 168 -6.14 -5.09 -6.07
C ASP A 168 -4.64 -5.37 -6.03
N VAL A 169 -4.26 -6.62 -5.81
CA VAL A 169 -2.85 -7.02 -5.74
C VAL A 169 -2.56 -8.16 -6.71
N THR A 170 -1.56 -7.97 -7.55
CA THR A 170 -1.02 -9.03 -8.40
C THR A 170 0.45 -9.27 -8.07
N ILE A 171 0.80 -10.50 -7.73
CA ILE A 171 2.19 -10.92 -7.49
C ILE A 171 2.51 -12.07 -8.42
N GLU A 172 3.52 -11.90 -9.28
CA GLU A 172 3.89 -12.93 -10.25
C GLU A 172 5.39 -12.98 -10.52
N GLY A 173 5.85 -14.08 -11.08
CA GLY A 173 7.26 -14.25 -11.46
C GLY A 173 8.12 -14.74 -10.30
N ASN A 174 9.43 -14.52 -10.40
CA ASN A 174 10.41 -14.94 -9.41
C ASN A 174 10.57 -13.90 -8.29
N THR A 175 9.43 -13.47 -7.73
CA THR A 175 9.39 -12.42 -6.72
C THR A 175 9.57 -12.98 -5.31
N THR A 176 10.09 -12.15 -4.39
CA THR A 176 10.07 -12.42 -2.95
C THR A 176 9.38 -11.26 -2.25
N VAL A 177 8.33 -11.55 -1.51
CA VAL A 177 7.49 -10.52 -0.87
C VAL A 177 7.28 -10.86 0.60
N ASN A 178 7.63 -9.92 1.49
CA ASN A 178 7.25 -9.99 2.90
C ASN A 178 6.33 -8.81 3.22
N ALA A 179 5.15 -9.11 3.71
CA ALA A 179 4.12 -8.12 4.01
C ALA A 179 3.51 -8.35 5.39
N VAL A 180 3.34 -7.27 6.15
CA VAL A 180 2.77 -7.28 7.51
C VAL A 180 1.67 -6.23 7.60
N GLY A 181 0.47 -6.66 7.97
CA GLY A 181 -0.65 -5.74 8.22
C GLY A 181 -0.51 -5.03 9.58
N GLY A 182 -1.03 -3.83 9.68
CA GLY A 182 -1.29 -3.15 10.94
C GLY A 182 -2.42 -3.80 11.72
N LEU A 183 -2.77 -3.25 12.90
CA LEU A 183 -3.81 -3.79 13.78
C LEU A 183 -5.09 -4.14 13.01
N GLY A 184 -5.51 -5.39 13.05
CA GLY A 184 -6.73 -5.86 12.39
C GLY A 184 -6.67 -5.95 10.85
N ALA A 185 -5.63 -5.48 10.19
CA ALA A 185 -5.54 -5.43 8.73
C ALA A 185 -4.87 -6.65 8.11
N ALA A 186 -5.06 -6.88 6.82
CA ALA A 186 -4.40 -7.97 6.11
C ALA A 186 -2.90 -7.68 5.91
N GLY A 187 -2.09 -8.74 5.84
CA GLY A 187 -0.72 -8.62 5.33
C GLY A 187 -0.73 -8.18 3.87
N ILE A 188 -1.51 -8.88 3.03
CA ILE A 188 -1.78 -8.53 1.63
C ILE A 188 -3.29 -8.51 1.44
N GLY A 189 -3.84 -7.37 1.02
CA GLY A 189 -5.26 -7.22 0.74
C GLY A 189 -5.87 -5.97 1.35
N ASN A 190 -6.93 -6.11 2.15
CA ASN A 190 -7.70 -4.98 2.65
C ASN A 190 -7.19 -4.48 4.01
N GLY A 191 -7.32 -3.18 4.21
CA GLY A 191 -7.28 -2.56 5.54
C GLY A 191 -8.53 -2.88 6.37
N VAL A 192 -8.59 -2.30 7.57
CA VAL A 192 -9.74 -2.37 8.47
C VAL A 192 -10.88 -1.50 7.92
N ASN A 193 -12.11 -1.94 8.19
CA ASN A 193 -13.35 -1.31 7.72
C ASN A 193 -13.43 -1.09 6.20
N ALA A 194 -12.60 -1.76 5.42
CA ALA A 194 -12.81 -1.78 3.98
C ALA A 194 -14.27 -2.17 3.70
N ILE A 195 -14.97 -1.36 2.92
CA ILE A 195 -16.40 -1.52 2.64
C ILE A 195 -16.58 -1.80 1.15
N ASP A 196 -17.41 -2.76 0.85
CA ASP A 196 -17.88 -3.09 -0.50
C ASP A 196 -19.40 -2.82 -0.56
N PHE A 197 -19.76 -1.59 -0.86
CA PHE A 197 -21.17 -1.22 -1.07
C PHE A 197 -21.61 -1.59 -2.48
N GLY A 198 -22.63 -2.40 -2.60
CA GLY A 198 -23.33 -2.63 -3.86
C GLY A 198 -22.95 -3.86 -4.65
N GLY A 199 -22.20 -4.81 -4.08
CA GLY A 199 -21.87 -6.07 -4.76
C GLY A 199 -20.92 -5.90 -5.94
N ALA A 200 -20.23 -4.79 -6.00
CA ALA A 200 -19.11 -4.58 -6.91
C ALA A 200 -17.88 -5.31 -6.36
N ALA A 201 -17.10 -5.83 -7.22
CA ALA A 201 -16.01 -6.75 -7.04
C ALA A 201 -15.21 -6.58 -5.74
N ALA A 202 -15.29 -7.59 -4.87
CA ALA A 202 -14.28 -7.82 -3.85
C ALA A 202 -12.89 -7.59 -4.45
N ASN A 203 -11.94 -7.04 -3.67
CA ASN A 203 -10.59 -6.86 -4.18
C ASN A 203 -10.05 -8.18 -4.75
N GLN A 204 -9.28 -8.07 -5.83
CA GLN A 204 -8.73 -9.23 -6.49
C GLN A 204 -7.26 -9.39 -6.06
N ILE A 205 -6.96 -10.49 -5.38
CA ILE A 205 -5.59 -10.85 -5.03
C ILE A 205 -5.19 -12.04 -5.90
N THR A 206 -4.26 -11.80 -6.83
CA THR A 206 -3.75 -12.84 -7.73
C THR A 206 -2.27 -13.10 -7.44
N ILE A 207 -1.93 -14.33 -7.09
CA ILE A 207 -0.54 -14.76 -6.90
C ILE A 207 -0.29 -15.94 -7.83
N ARG A 208 0.63 -15.77 -8.79
CA ARG A 208 0.84 -16.79 -9.83
C ARG A 208 2.28 -16.92 -10.29
N SER A 209 2.62 -18.13 -10.73
CA SER A 209 3.86 -18.31 -11.50
C SER A 209 3.75 -17.68 -12.89
N SER A 210 4.88 -17.27 -13.42
CA SER A 210 5.02 -16.78 -14.79
C SER A 210 6.23 -17.42 -15.48
N ALA A 211 6.53 -17.00 -16.70
CA ALA A 211 7.77 -17.42 -17.39
C ALA A 211 9.05 -16.98 -16.63
N ALA A 212 8.98 -15.92 -15.82
CA ALA A 212 10.08 -15.45 -14.99
C ALA A 212 10.34 -16.33 -13.75
N GLY A 213 9.38 -17.15 -13.33
CA GLY A 213 9.52 -18.04 -12.18
C GLY A 213 8.28 -18.12 -11.30
N SER A 214 8.49 -18.45 -10.05
CA SER A 214 7.44 -18.68 -9.05
C SER A 214 7.64 -17.76 -7.85
N PRO A 215 6.59 -17.09 -7.38
CA PRO A 215 6.68 -16.17 -6.24
C PRO A 215 6.87 -16.92 -4.91
N THR A 216 7.58 -16.27 -4.00
CA THR A 216 7.64 -16.62 -2.57
C THR A 216 7.04 -15.46 -1.79
N VAL A 217 5.96 -15.73 -1.08
CA VAL A 217 5.19 -14.70 -0.37
C VAL A 217 5.08 -15.05 1.10
N ASN A 218 5.53 -14.19 1.98
CA ASN A 218 5.33 -14.26 3.42
C ASN A 218 4.40 -13.10 3.81
N ALA A 219 3.17 -13.42 4.14
CA ALA A 219 2.18 -12.43 4.51
C ALA A 219 1.65 -12.69 5.92
N THR A 220 1.73 -11.69 6.80
CA THR A 220 1.25 -11.78 8.17
C THR A 220 0.16 -10.74 8.38
N GLY A 221 -1.01 -11.20 8.78
CA GLY A 221 -2.09 -10.30 9.19
C GLY A 221 -1.78 -9.61 10.51
N GLY A 222 -2.35 -8.43 10.71
CA GLY A 222 -2.25 -7.69 11.94
C GLY A 222 -2.94 -8.41 13.11
N VAL A 223 -2.43 -8.19 14.30
CA VAL A 223 -3.00 -8.76 15.53
C VAL A 223 -4.37 -8.15 15.84
N SER A 224 -5.17 -8.85 16.65
CA SER A 224 -6.37 -8.28 17.23
C SER A 224 -6.02 -7.25 18.31
N GLY A 225 -6.87 -6.24 18.48
CA GLY A 225 -6.69 -5.23 19.52
C GLY A 225 -7.85 -4.25 19.58
N PHE A 226 -7.76 -3.30 20.50
CA PHE A 226 -8.78 -2.26 20.65
C PHE A 226 -8.46 -1.07 19.73
N ASP A 227 -9.44 -0.66 18.98
CA ASP A 227 -9.42 0.54 18.14
C ASP A 227 -10.07 1.68 18.92
N GLU A 228 -9.27 2.68 19.27
CA GLU A 228 -9.73 3.83 20.06
C GLU A 228 -10.65 4.75 19.26
N ASP A 229 -10.47 4.84 17.94
CA ASP A 229 -11.29 5.69 17.08
C ASP A 229 -12.68 5.10 16.86
N LEU A 230 -12.75 3.79 16.66
CA LEU A 230 -14.02 3.06 16.51
C LEU A 230 -14.63 2.63 17.85
N GLN A 231 -13.92 2.80 18.95
CA GLN A 231 -14.32 2.32 20.29
C GLN A 231 -14.75 0.85 20.29
N LYS A 232 -14.04 0.01 19.54
CA LYS A 232 -14.35 -1.43 19.41
C LYS A 232 -13.09 -2.30 19.37
N ASN A 233 -13.25 -3.58 19.74
CA ASN A 233 -12.22 -4.58 19.53
C ASN A 233 -12.24 -5.03 18.06
N LEU A 234 -11.09 -4.95 17.41
CA LEU A 234 -10.86 -5.50 16.09
C LEU A 234 -10.38 -6.96 16.21
N THR A 235 -10.86 -7.80 15.32
CA THR A 235 -10.30 -9.15 15.10
C THR A 235 -8.98 -9.04 14.36
N GLY A 236 -8.14 -10.07 14.42
CA GLY A 236 -6.91 -10.10 13.63
C GLY A 236 -7.20 -10.16 12.14
N GLY A 237 -6.35 -9.55 11.35
CA GLY A 237 -6.42 -9.58 9.88
C GLY A 237 -5.90 -10.89 9.29
N ALA A 238 -6.27 -11.18 8.05
CA ALA A 238 -5.74 -12.32 7.30
C ALA A 238 -4.27 -12.09 6.89
N GLY A 239 -3.49 -13.15 6.77
CA GLY A 239 -2.19 -13.06 6.10
C GLY A 239 -2.38 -12.54 4.66
N ILE A 240 -3.23 -13.22 3.88
CA ILE A 240 -3.68 -12.80 2.54
C ILE A 240 -5.20 -12.77 2.58
N GLY A 241 -5.82 -11.64 2.23
CA GLY A 241 -7.27 -11.54 2.23
C GLY A 241 -7.80 -10.24 2.80
N SER A 242 -8.74 -10.33 3.74
CA SER A 242 -9.41 -9.16 4.32
C SER A 242 -8.86 -8.79 5.68
N GLY A 243 -8.90 -7.50 6.00
CA GLY A 243 -8.82 -7.00 7.36
C GLY A 243 -10.13 -7.19 8.12
N ALA A 244 -10.20 -6.64 9.34
CA ALA A 244 -11.42 -6.59 10.13
C ALA A 244 -12.43 -5.64 9.48
N GLY A 245 -13.61 -6.13 9.13
CA GLY A 245 -14.67 -5.38 8.43
C GLY A 245 -15.48 -6.29 7.52
N ASP A 246 -16.29 -5.69 6.66
CA ASP A 246 -17.25 -6.39 5.81
C ASP A 246 -16.75 -6.67 4.38
N ALA A 247 -15.63 -6.07 3.96
CA ALA A 247 -15.11 -6.28 2.61
C ALA A 247 -14.57 -7.70 2.43
N LYS A 248 -14.78 -8.23 1.25
CA LYS A 248 -14.35 -9.56 0.84
C LYS A 248 -13.09 -9.46 -0.03
N ALA A 249 -12.29 -10.50 -0.03
CA ALA A 249 -11.16 -10.66 -0.93
C ALA A 249 -11.36 -11.93 -1.78
N ASN A 250 -11.22 -11.81 -3.09
CA ASN A 250 -11.13 -12.95 -3.99
C ASN A 250 -9.65 -13.29 -4.19
N ILE A 251 -9.25 -14.47 -3.75
CA ILE A 251 -7.86 -14.91 -3.82
C ILE A 251 -7.72 -15.96 -4.90
N THR A 252 -6.85 -15.70 -5.87
CA THR A 252 -6.50 -16.63 -6.94
C THR A 252 -5.04 -17.03 -6.82
N LEU A 253 -4.78 -18.33 -6.66
CA LEU A 253 -3.43 -18.91 -6.64
C LEU A 253 -3.23 -19.78 -7.88
N GLU A 254 -2.27 -19.48 -8.73
CA GLU A 254 -2.05 -20.18 -9.99
C GLU A 254 -0.59 -20.67 -10.13
N GLY A 255 -0.45 -21.94 -10.51
CA GLY A 255 0.85 -22.56 -10.72
C GLY A 255 1.56 -22.91 -9.40
N LYS A 256 2.89 -22.84 -9.40
CA LYS A 256 3.70 -23.12 -8.20
C LYS A 256 3.89 -21.83 -7.41
N VAL A 257 3.25 -21.73 -6.26
CA VAL A 257 3.34 -20.60 -5.33
C VAL A 257 3.81 -21.10 -3.97
N THR A 258 4.73 -20.37 -3.32
CA THR A 258 5.13 -20.62 -1.92
C THR A 258 4.57 -19.49 -1.06
N ILE A 259 3.79 -19.85 -0.04
CA ILE A 259 3.17 -18.91 0.91
C ILE A 259 3.58 -19.29 2.32
#